data_0d5f81ec45fb32204bcf131d48dd077f
#
_entry.id   0d5f81ec45fb32204bcf131d48dd077f
#
_cell.length_a   1.000
_cell.length_b   1.000
_cell.length_c   1.000
_cell.angle_alpha   90.00
_cell.angle_beta   90.00
_cell.angle_gamma   90.00
#
_symmetry.space_group_name_H-M   'P 1'
#
loop_
_entity.id
_entity.type
_entity.pdbx_description
1 polymer ?
#
loop_
_entity_poly.entity_id
_entity_poly.type
_entity_poly.pdbx_seq_one_letter_code
_entity_poly.pdbx_strand_id
1 'polypeptide(L)'
;LLDIAKKLNAPLLATNDSHYVRAEDAGSQDAMLCINSGSTLDEPGRFKFDGTGYYLKSAEEMRELFKDIPEACDNTLEIAERCNVMFDDHEDGAFMPQFDCPEGWDETSLFLKKVEEGLERRYDGHPPIEVLKQADYECGVICQMQFCGYFLVVADYINWAKSHGVMVGPGRGSAAGAMVAYAMGITELDPIKHGLIFERFLNPERVSLPDIDVDFDPDGRGRVLDYVGDKYGRDKVAQCVIYGTIKTKQAL
;
A
#
# COMPACT_ATOMS: atom_id res chain seq x y z
N LEU A 1 31.93 -16.95 -12.18
CA LEU A 1 31.38 -15.64 -12.66
C LEU A 1 32.39 -14.88 -13.50
N LEU A 2 33.67 -14.76 -13.09
CA LEU A 2 34.74 -14.05 -13.83
C LEU A 2 34.88 -14.53 -15.29
N ASP A 3 34.91 -15.83 -15.51
CA ASP A 3 35.02 -16.40 -16.85
C ASP A 3 33.80 -16.14 -17.72
N ILE A 4 32.63 -16.11 -17.10
CA ILE A 4 31.34 -15.79 -17.77
C ILE A 4 31.33 -14.31 -18.17
N ALA A 5 31.64 -13.42 -17.24
CA ALA A 5 31.72 -12.00 -17.49
C ALA A 5 32.69 -11.67 -18.64
N LYS A 6 33.89 -12.30 -18.62
CA LYS A 6 34.87 -12.14 -19.67
C LYS A 6 34.37 -12.64 -21.03
N LYS A 7 33.70 -13.79 -21.08
CA LYS A 7 33.14 -14.35 -22.34
C LYS A 7 32.01 -13.48 -22.90
N LEU A 8 31.23 -12.88 -22.04
CA LEU A 8 30.09 -12.03 -22.42
C LEU A 8 30.48 -10.56 -22.59
N ASN A 9 31.73 -10.19 -22.30
CA ASN A 9 32.19 -8.81 -22.22
C ASN A 9 31.26 -7.94 -21.33
N ALA A 10 30.84 -8.51 -20.20
CA ALA A 10 29.95 -7.86 -19.23
C ALA A 10 30.77 -7.31 -18.05
N PRO A 11 30.58 -6.04 -17.66
CA PRO A 11 31.25 -5.49 -16.49
C PRO A 11 30.72 -6.16 -15.20
N LEU A 12 31.63 -6.31 -14.24
CA LEU A 12 31.33 -6.90 -12.93
C LEU A 12 30.83 -5.79 -11.97
N LEU A 13 29.93 -6.16 -11.06
CA LEU A 13 29.42 -5.29 -10.03
C LEU A 13 29.63 -5.96 -8.67
N ALA A 14 30.23 -5.25 -7.71
CA ALA A 14 30.38 -5.71 -6.34
C ALA A 14 29.07 -5.54 -5.58
N THR A 15 28.58 -6.62 -4.98
CA THR A 15 27.40 -6.63 -4.10
C THR A 15 27.71 -7.36 -2.81
N ASN A 16 26.94 -7.11 -1.74
CA ASN A 16 27.20 -7.70 -0.43
C ASN A 16 26.07 -8.57 0.11
N ASP A 17 24.89 -8.59 -0.51
CA ASP A 17 23.73 -9.33 0.01
C ASP A 17 23.39 -8.93 1.47
N SER A 18 23.34 -7.64 1.75
CA SER A 18 23.11 -7.12 3.11
C SER A 18 21.69 -7.42 3.61
N HIS A 19 21.58 -8.03 4.79
CA HIS A 19 20.32 -8.41 5.42
C HIS A 19 20.09 -7.70 6.78
N TYR A 20 21.11 -7.09 7.34
CA TYR A 20 21.05 -6.31 8.57
C TYR A 20 22.08 -5.16 8.55
N VAL A 21 21.93 -4.22 9.46
CA VAL A 21 22.70 -2.96 9.39
C VAL A 21 24.10 -3.11 9.99
N ARG A 22 24.25 -3.72 11.14
CA ARG A 22 25.51 -3.82 11.88
C ARG A 22 25.94 -5.26 12.06
N ALA A 23 27.25 -5.50 12.17
CA ALA A 23 27.81 -6.84 12.35
C ALA A 23 27.25 -7.58 13.59
N GLU A 24 26.99 -6.83 14.68
CA GLU A 24 26.40 -7.37 15.92
C GLU A 24 24.92 -7.81 15.76
N ASP A 25 24.23 -7.36 14.72
CA ASP A 25 22.83 -7.71 14.48
C ASP A 25 22.63 -9.12 13.91
N ALA A 26 23.70 -9.85 13.64
CA ALA A 26 23.65 -11.21 13.09
C ALA A 26 22.79 -12.16 13.93
N GLY A 27 22.88 -12.08 15.27
CA GLY A 27 22.06 -12.88 16.18
C GLY A 27 20.58 -12.53 16.12
N SER A 28 20.25 -11.25 16.00
CA SER A 28 18.87 -10.79 15.84
C SER A 28 18.28 -11.26 14.51
N GLN A 29 19.05 -11.21 13.44
CA GLN A 29 18.65 -11.74 12.13
C GLN A 29 18.39 -13.25 12.18
N ASP A 30 19.24 -14.00 12.88
CA ASP A 30 19.05 -15.45 13.04
C ASP A 30 17.76 -15.77 13.80
N ALA A 31 17.43 -15.01 14.85
CA ALA A 31 16.17 -15.13 15.57
C ALA A 31 14.96 -14.79 14.66
N MET A 32 15.07 -13.76 13.81
CA MET A 32 14.02 -13.41 12.86
C MET A 32 13.79 -14.50 11.80
N LEU A 33 14.84 -15.19 11.34
CA LEU A 33 14.73 -16.34 10.45
C LEU A 33 13.97 -17.50 11.12
N CYS A 34 14.21 -17.75 12.41
CA CYS A 34 13.47 -18.75 13.17
C CYS A 34 11.98 -18.40 13.27
N ILE A 35 11.64 -17.15 13.59
CA ILE A 35 10.25 -16.68 13.65
C ILE A 35 9.56 -16.88 12.30
N ASN A 36 10.21 -16.49 11.21
CA ASN A 36 9.65 -16.59 9.86
C ASN A 36 9.44 -18.05 9.39
N SER A 37 10.31 -18.96 9.81
CA SER A 37 10.25 -20.38 9.43
C SER A 37 9.49 -21.27 10.41
N GLY A 38 9.06 -20.72 11.57
CA GLY A 38 8.45 -21.49 12.65
C GLY A 38 9.40 -22.45 13.34
N SER A 39 10.73 -22.17 13.31
CA SER A 39 11.81 -22.97 13.89
C SER A 39 12.29 -22.38 15.20
N THR A 40 13.13 -23.13 15.94
CA THR A 40 13.85 -22.62 17.11
C THR A 40 15.34 -22.48 16.82
N LEU A 41 16.05 -21.65 17.60
CA LEU A 41 17.50 -21.41 17.41
C LEU A 41 18.33 -22.70 17.51
N ASP A 42 17.90 -23.65 18.36
CA ASP A 42 18.60 -24.91 18.61
C ASP A 42 18.19 -26.06 17.66
N GLU A 43 17.25 -25.81 16.75
CA GLU A 43 16.73 -26.84 15.86
C GLU A 43 17.78 -27.28 14.83
N PRO A 44 18.12 -28.59 14.75
CA PRO A 44 19.09 -29.10 13.80
C PRO A 44 18.58 -28.99 12.36
N GLY A 45 19.44 -28.52 11.46
CA GLY A 45 19.12 -28.48 10.03
C GLY A 45 18.19 -27.34 9.59
N ARG A 46 17.82 -26.42 10.49
CA ARG A 46 17.06 -25.22 10.13
C ARG A 46 17.82 -24.33 9.13
N PHE A 47 17.11 -23.50 8.41
CA PHE A 47 17.73 -22.49 7.58
C PHE A 47 18.43 -21.43 8.44
N LYS A 48 19.68 -21.14 8.15
CA LYS A 48 20.46 -20.05 8.74
C LYS A 48 21.49 -19.54 7.73
N PHE A 49 21.97 -18.32 7.91
CA PHE A 49 23.06 -17.82 7.10
C PHE A 49 24.40 -18.44 7.50
N ASP A 50 25.26 -18.65 6.49
CA ASP A 50 26.64 -19.07 6.70
C ASP A 50 27.49 -17.85 7.05
N GLY A 51 27.86 -17.73 8.36
CA GLY A 51 28.67 -16.62 8.86
C GLY A 51 27.86 -15.38 9.20
N THR A 52 28.57 -14.28 9.47
CA THR A 52 28.04 -13.01 9.98
C THR A 52 28.33 -11.82 9.06
N GLY A 53 28.68 -12.09 7.82
CA GLY A 53 29.12 -11.07 6.86
C GLY A 53 28.02 -10.32 6.11
N TYR A 54 26.76 -10.48 6.47
CA TYR A 54 25.59 -9.93 5.76
C TYR A 54 25.14 -8.56 6.27
N TYR A 55 26.03 -7.81 6.93
CA TYR A 55 25.78 -6.46 7.38
C TYR A 55 26.13 -5.41 6.30
N LEU A 56 25.66 -4.18 6.49
CA LEU A 56 25.95 -3.07 5.59
C LEU A 56 27.40 -2.61 5.79
N LYS A 57 28.27 -3.04 4.90
CA LYS A 57 29.71 -2.74 4.93
C LYS A 57 30.02 -1.33 4.46
N SER A 58 31.10 -0.76 4.99
CA SER A 58 31.66 0.50 4.49
C SER A 58 32.29 0.33 3.10
N ALA A 59 32.56 1.46 2.44
CA ALA A 59 33.22 1.45 1.14
C ALA A 59 34.64 0.83 1.24
N GLU A 60 35.36 1.10 2.35
CA GLU A 60 36.67 0.55 2.62
C GLU A 60 36.64 -0.96 2.80
N GLU A 61 35.68 -1.48 3.58
CA GLU A 61 35.48 -2.90 3.78
C GLU A 61 35.13 -3.62 2.46
N MET A 62 34.24 -3.01 1.64
CA MET A 62 33.92 -3.56 0.32
C MET A 62 35.12 -3.56 -0.62
N ARG A 63 35.93 -2.49 -0.63
CA ARG A 63 37.15 -2.43 -1.45
C ARG A 63 38.21 -3.43 -1.00
N GLU A 64 38.34 -3.70 0.29
CA GLU A 64 39.23 -4.76 0.76
C GLU A 64 38.69 -6.14 0.40
N LEU A 65 37.40 -6.37 0.48
CA LEU A 65 36.75 -7.63 0.10
C LEU A 65 36.94 -7.95 -1.41
N PHE A 66 36.88 -6.90 -2.24
CA PHE A 66 37.02 -7.04 -3.73
C PHE A 66 38.35 -6.50 -4.23
N LYS A 67 39.42 -6.51 -3.42
CA LYS A 67 40.73 -5.96 -3.79
C LYS A 67 41.35 -6.56 -5.04
N ASP A 68 41.00 -7.82 -5.36
CA ASP A 68 41.49 -8.53 -6.57
C ASP A 68 40.71 -8.12 -7.84
N ILE A 69 39.59 -7.40 -7.67
CA ILE A 69 38.69 -6.95 -8.76
C ILE A 69 38.17 -5.55 -8.44
N PRO A 70 39.05 -4.54 -8.30
CA PRO A 70 38.67 -3.22 -7.85
C PRO A 70 37.65 -2.52 -8.77
N GLU A 71 37.67 -2.81 -10.06
CA GLU A 71 36.73 -2.31 -11.04
C GLU A 71 35.27 -2.70 -10.73
N ALA A 72 35.05 -3.82 -10.03
CA ALA A 72 33.69 -4.20 -9.62
C ALA A 72 33.08 -3.23 -8.59
N CYS A 73 33.92 -2.60 -7.76
CA CYS A 73 33.49 -1.53 -6.88
C CYS A 73 33.29 -0.21 -7.64
N ASP A 74 34.18 0.11 -8.58
CA ASP A 74 34.08 1.35 -9.37
C ASP A 74 32.83 1.37 -10.25
N ASN A 75 32.46 0.24 -10.82
CA ASN A 75 31.24 0.07 -11.63
C ASN A 75 29.95 0.34 -10.85
N THR A 76 29.96 0.33 -9.52
CA THR A 76 28.79 0.73 -8.72
C THR A 76 28.42 2.19 -8.93
N LEU A 77 29.42 3.07 -9.10
CA LEU A 77 29.22 4.49 -9.39
C LEU A 77 28.67 4.69 -10.79
N GLU A 78 29.17 3.93 -11.77
CA GLU A 78 28.65 3.97 -13.14
C GLU A 78 27.16 3.60 -13.18
N ILE A 79 26.75 2.56 -12.44
CA ILE A 79 25.34 2.21 -12.34
C ILE A 79 24.52 3.32 -11.68
N ALA A 80 25.04 3.92 -10.60
CA ALA A 80 24.36 5.04 -9.93
C ALA A 80 24.16 6.24 -10.87
N GLU A 81 25.17 6.58 -11.68
CA GLU A 81 25.08 7.67 -12.67
C GLU A 81 24.05 7.40 -13.79
N ARG A 82 23.85 6.12 -14.13
CA ARG A 82 22.84 5.71 -15.13
C ARG A 82 21.42 5.67 -14.59
N CYS A 83 21.25 5.63 -13.28
CA CYS A 83 19.93 5.58 -12.62
C CYS A 83 19.43 6.98 -12.31
N ASN A 84 18.77 7.63 -13.26
CA ASN A 84 18.21 8.96 -13.14
C ASN A 84 16.69 8.93 -13.28
N VAL A 85 16.03 8.13 -12.45
CA VAL A 85 14.57 8.08 -12.40
C VAL A 85 14.07 9.02 -11.33
N MET A 86 13.30 10.01 -11.73
CA MET A 86 12.62 10.93 -10.84
C MET A 86 11.12 10.64 -10.91
N PHE A 87 10.47 10.66 -9.77
CA PHE A 87 9.02 10.70 -9.70
C PHE A 87 8.58 12.15 -9.52
N ASP A 88 7.55 12.53 -10.24
CA ASP A 88 6.92 13.84 -10.08
C ASP A 88 5.92 13.70 -8.91
N ASP A 89 6.44 13.85 -7.70
CA ASP A 89 5.67 13.87 -6.47
C ASP A 89 5.23 15.32 -6.20
N HIS A 90 4.10 15.68 -6.76
CA HIS A 90 3.49 16.96 -6.41
C HIS A 90 3.08 16.92 -4.94
N GLU A 91 3.77 17.71 -4.11
CA GLU A 91 3.48 17.88 -2.67
C GLU A 91 2.06 18.42 -2.43
N ASP A 92 1.42 18.98 -3.46
CA ASP A 92 0.12 19.67 -3.37
C ASP A 92 -1.10 18.75 -3.47
N GLY A 93 -0.95 17.42 -3.49
CA GLY A 93 -2.07 16.49 -3.64
C GLY A 93 -2.83 16.63 -4.98
N ALA A 94 -2.16 17.15 -6.00
CA ALA A 94 -2.74 17.48 -7.32
C ALA A 94 -3.32 16.27 -8.10
N PHE A 95 -3.08 15.06 -7.61
CA PHE A 95 -3.61 13.81 -8.20
C PHE A 95 -4.91 13.33 -7.56
N MET A 96 -5.38 14.00 -6.50
CA MET A 96 -6.66 13.62 -5.88
C MET A 96 -7.80 14.01 -6.81
N PRO A 97 -8.74 13.08 -7.10
CA PRO A 97 -9.90 13.40 -7.91
C PRO A 97 -10.77 14.42 -7.18
N GLN A 98 -11.25 15.43 -7.91
CA GLN A 98 -12.26 16.36 -7.42
C GLN A 98 -13.65 15.75 -7.62
N PHE A 99 -14.49 15.87 -6.61
CA PHE A 99 -15.87 15.44 -6.69
C PHE A 99 -16.77 16.61 -7.10
N ASP A 100 -17.57 16.42 -8.13
CA ASP A 100 -18.54 17.43 -8.57
C ASP A 100 -19.67 17.54 -7.55
N CYS A 101 -19.57 18.57 -6.70
CA CYS A 101 -20.58 18.84 -5.69
C CYS A 101 -21.82 19.56 -6.28
N PRO A 102 -23.04 19.28 -5.75
CA PRO A 102 -24.22 20.06 -6.08
C PRO A 102 -24.05 21.54 -5.75
N GLU A 103 -24.81 22.41 -6.40
CA GLU A 103 -24.80 23.86 -6.15
C GLU A 103 -25.00 24.17 -4.65
N GLY A 104 -24.12 25.00 -4.11
CA GLY A 104 -24.13 25.40 -2.70
C GLY A 104 -23.40 24.45 -1.74
N TRP A 105 -22.78 23.39 -2.25
CA TRP A 105 -21.97 22.44 -1.47
C TRP A 105 -20.53 22.45 -1.91
N ASP A 106 -19.62 22.28 -0.95
CA ASP A 106 -18.24 21.88 -1.19
C ASP A 106 -18.02 20.41 -0.78
N GLU A 107 -16.87 19.86 -1.08
CA GLU A 107 -16.55 18.45 -0.77
C GLU A 107 -16.63 18.16 0.73
N THR A 108 -16.22 19.10 1.58
CA THR A 108 -16.22 18.91 3.04
C THR A 108 -17.65 18.88 3.59
N SER A 109 -18.47 19.86 3.24
CA SER A 109 -19.86 19.92 3.70
C SER A 109 -20.69 18.75 3.17
N LEU A 110 -20.51 18.38 1.91
CA LEU A 110 -21.18 17.24 1.31
C LEU A 110 -20.75 15.91 1.97
N PHE A 111 -19.46 15.74 2.23
CA PHE A 111 -18.93 14.57 2.93
C PHE A 111 -19.54 14.42 4.31
N LEU A 112 -19.50 15.46 5.14
CA LEU A 112 -20.10 15.45 6.47
C LEU A 112 -21.59 15.10 6.43
N LYS A 113 -22.34 15.69 5.49
CA LYS A 113 -23.74 15.39 5.28
C LYS A 113 -23.99 13.93 4.91
N LYS A 114 -23.16 13.36 4.03
CA LYS A 114 -23.25 11.95 3.63
C LYS A 114 -22.94 10.99 4.76
N VAL A 115 -22.01 11.34 5.64
CA VAL A 115 -21.71 10.56 6.85
C VAL A 115 -22.91 10.59 7.80
N GLU A 116 -23.48 11.77 8.10
CA GLU A 116 -24.67 11.93 8.95
C GLU A 116 -25.85 11.07 8.43
N GLU A 117 -26.22 11.24 7.15
CA GLU A 117 -27.29 10.47 6.51
C GLU A 117 -26.99 8.95 6.55
N GLY A 118 -25.72 8.60 6.42
CA GLY A 118 -25.27 7.21 6.48
C GLY A 118 -25.42 6.61 7.87
N LEU A 119 -25.03 7.32 8.91
CA LEU A 119 -25.20 6.87 10.29
C LEU A 119 -26.67 6.70 10.67
N GLU A 120 -27.53 7.67 10.30
CA GLU A 120 -28.97 7.54 10.51
C GLU A 120 -29.53 6.28 9.84
N ARG A 121 -29.14 6.00 8.59
CA ARG A 121 -29.56 4.81 7.85
C ARG A 121 -29.03 3.49 8.47
N ARG A 122 -27.77 3.48 8.96
CA ARG A 122 -27.15 2.27 9.52
C ARG A 122 -27.70 1.89 10.89
N TYR A 123 -28.21 2.88 11.65
CA TYR A 123 -28.68 2.70 13.03
C TYR A 123 -30.17 3.07 13.21
N ASP A 124 -30.95 3.02 12.12
CA ASP A 124 -32.42 3.25 12.13
C ASP A 124 -32.82 4.58 12.83
N GLY A 125 -32.04 5.63 12.59
CA GLY A 125 -32.26 6.96 13.18
C GLY A 125 -31.75 7.12 14.63
N HIS A 126 -31.14 6.10 15.22
CA HIS A 126 -30.70 6.06 16.61
C HIS A 126 -29.25 5.63 16.80
N PRO A 127 -28.26 6.31 16.18
CA PRO A 127 -26.87 5.93 16.35
C PRO A 127 -26.42 6.08 17.81
N PRO A 128 -25.74 5.06 18.38
CA PRO A 128 -25.17 5.13 19.73
C PRO A 128 -24.18 6.28 19.90
N ILE A 129 -24.07 6.80 21.12
CA ILE A 129 -23.17 7.94 21.40
C ILE A 129 -21.69 7.62 21.10
N GLU A 130 -21.27 6.37 21.26
CA GLU A 130 -19.93 5.92 20.92
C GLU A 130 -19.66 5.96 19.41
N VAL A 131 -20.65 5.59 18.60
CA VAL A 131 -20.60 5.68 17.14
C VAL A 131 -20.49 7.14 16.69
N LEU A 132 -21.30 8.03 17.26
CA LEU A 132 -21.26 9.46 16.94
C LEU A 132 -19.91 10.08 17.29
N LYS A 133 -19.35 9.75 18.45
CA LYS A 133 -18.01 10.23 18.85
C LYS A 133 -16.91 9.72 17.94
N GLN A 134 -16.96 8.45 17.56
CA GLN A 134 -15.98 7.85 16.65
C GLN A 134 -16.08 8.50 15.26
N ALA A 135 -17.29 8.65 14.73
CA ALA A 135 -17.52 9.30 13.44
C ALA A 135 -17.05 10.76 13.42
N ASP A 136 -17.32 11.52 14.48
CA ASP A 136 -16.87 12.92 14.62
C ASP A 136 -15.34 13.00 14.61
N TYR A 137 -14.68 12.15 15.37
CA TYR A 137 -13.22 12.05 15.39
C TYR A 137 -12.65 11.72 14.00
N GLU A 138 -13.19 10.69 13.34
CA GLU A 138 -12.72 10.27 12.00
C GLU A 138 -12.97 11.35 10.94
N CYS A 139 -14.14 12.02 10.98
CA CYS A 139 -14.43 13.16 10.11
C CYS A 139 -13.42 14.29 10.31
N GLY A 140 -13.05 14.60 11.55
CA GLY A 140 -12.03 15.59 11.85
C GLY A 140 -10.69 15.25 11.22
N VAL A 141 -10.23 14.01 11.34
CA VAL A 141 -8.98 13.52 10.74
C VAL A 141 -9.04 13.57 9.21
N ILE A 142 -10.11 13.06 8.59
CA ILE A 142 -10.28 13.01 7.14
C ILE A 142 -10.32 14.43 6.54
N CYS A 143 -11.04 15.36 7.17
CA CYS A 143 -11.09 16.75 6.74
C CYS A 143 -9.74 17.45 6.88
N GLN A 144 -9.03 17.24 7.99
CA GLN A 144 -7.69 17.80 8.20
C GLN A 144 -6.70 17.31 7.15
N MET A 145 -6.78 16.05 6.75
CA MET A 145 -5.95 15.44 5.72
C MET A 145 -6.42 15.74 4.29
N GLN A 146 -7.50 16.48 4.10
CA GLN A 146 -8.08 16.86 2.81
C GLN A 146 -8.55 15.68 1.93
N PHE A 147 -9.03 14.60 2.55
CA PHE A 147 -9.47 13.39 1.84
C PHE A 147 -10.98 13.29 1.63
N CYS A 148 -11.75 14.35 1.93
CA CYS A 148 -13.22 14.34 1.77
C CYS A 148 -13.66 13.97 0.35
N GLY A 149 -13.03 14.58 -0.68
CA GLY A 149 -13.30 14.25 -2.10
C GLY A 149 -13.01 12.80 -2.44
N TYR A 150 -11.92 12.24 -1.91
CA TYR A 150 -11.59 10.83 -2.11
C TYR A 150 -12.68 9.90 -1.59
N PHE A 151 -13.17 10.12 -0.36
CA PHE A 151 -14.26 9.33 0.21
C PHE A 151 -15.56 9.48 -0.58
N LEU A 152 -15.87 10.67 -1.07
CA LEU A 152 -17.03 10.91 -1.92
C LEU A 152 -16.96 10.12 -3.23
N VAL A 153 -15.81 10.14 -3.92
CA VAL A 153 -15.58 9.39 -5.16
C VAL A 153 -15.72 7.89 -4.91
N VAL A 154 -15.08 7.38 -3.85
CA VAL A 154 -15.14 5.93 -3.54
C VAL A 154 -16.56 5.50 -3.18
N ALA A 155 -17.25 6.26 -2.35
CA ALA A 155 -18.65 5.99 -2.01
C ALA A 155 -19.56 6.03 -3.24
N ASP A 156 -19.32 6.95 -4.16
CA ASP A 156 -20.12 7.12 -5.37
C ASP A 156 -20.08 5.85 -6.23
N TYR A 157 -18.92 5.38 -6.66
CA TYR A 157 -18.85 4.22 -7.56
C TYR A 157 -19.27 2.91 -6.87
N ILE A 158 -19.03 2.78 -5.57
CA ILE A 158 -19.48 1.60 -4.80
C ILE A 158 -21.01 1.57 -4.72
N ASN A 159 -21.65 2.69 -4.35
CA ASN A 159 -23.09 2.76 -4.25
C ASN A 159 -23.76 2.69 -5.62
N TRP A 160 -23.11 3.24 -6.67
CA TRP A 160 -23.55 3.04 -8.04
C TRP A 160 -23.55 1.55 -8.41
N ALA A 161 -22.46 0.83 -8.14
CA ALA A 161 -22.35 -0.60 -8.41
C ALA A 161 -23.47 -1.38 -7.72
N LYS A 162 -23.69 -1.17 -6.41
CA LYS A 162 -24.76 -1.81 -5.63
C LYS A 162 -26.14 -1.53 -6.20
N SER A 163 -26.44 -0.28 -6.59
CA SER A 163 -27.75 0.10 -7.15
C SER A 163 -27.98 -0.43 -8.58
N HIS A 164 -26.91 -0.82 -9.30
CA HIS A 164 -27.00 -1.37 -10.65
C HIS A 164 -26.80 -2.90 -10.70
N GLY A 165 -26.95 -3.57 -9.55
CA GLY A 165 -26.91 -5.03 -9.48
C GLY A 165 -25.52 -5.65 -9.64
N VAL A 166 -24.46 -4.87 -9.41
CA VAL A 166 -23.08 -5.39 -9.29
C VAL A 166 -22.82 -5.72 -7.83
N MET A 167 -22.45 -6.98 -7.56
CA MET A 167 -22.12 -7.39 -6.20
C MET A 167 -20.80 -6.78 -5.77
N VAL A 168 -20.79 -6.20 -4.57
CA VAL A 168 -19.62 -5.58 -3.94
C VAL A 168 -19.29 -6.31 -2.65
N GLY A 169 -18.03 -6.62 -2.42
CA GLY A 169 -17.56 -7.24 -1.20
C GLY A 169 -17.83 -6.37 0.04
N PRO A 170 -17.86 -6.98 1.24
CA PRO A 170 -18.19 -6.26 2.47
C PRO A 170 -17.12 -5.26 2.93
N GLY A 171 -16.01 -5.20 2.23
CA GLY A 171 -14.82 -4.44 2.59
C GLY A 171 -13.70 -5.34 3.08
N ARG A 172 -12.47 -4.93 2.84
CA ARG A 172 -11.24 -5.61 3.27
C ARG A 172 -10.15 -4.59 3.57
N GLY A 173 -9.00 -5.08 4.05
CA GLY A 173 -7.87 -4.21 4.38
C GLY A 173 -8.15 -3.29 5.57
N SER A 174 -7.41 -2.20 5.66
CA SER A 174 -7.48 -1.26 6.79
C SER A 174 -8.73 -0.38 6.78
N ALA A 175 -9.32 -0.13 5.61
CA ALA A 175 -10.51 0.71 5.47
C ALA A 175 -11.74 0.15 6.20
N ALA A 176 -11.80 -1.18 6.45
CA ALA A 176 -12.84 -1.80 7.26
C ALA A 176 -12.86 -1.29 8.72
N GLY A 177 -11.77 -0.66 9.20
CA GLY A 177 -11.69 -0.05 10.53
C GLY A 177 -12.32 1.36 10.62
N ALA A 178 -12.79 1.93 9.51
CA ALA A 178 -13.33 3.29 9.49
C ALA A 178 -14.86 3.31 9.63
N MET A 179 -15.38 3.97 10.66
CA MET A 179 -16.82 4.23 10.87
C MET A 179 -17.40 5.06 9.73
N VAL A 180 -16.64 6.03 9.23
CA VAL A 180 -17.01 6.85 8.07
C VAL A 180 -17.20 5.99 6.82
N ALA A 181 -16.31 5.02 6.56
CA ALA A 181 -16.46 4.10 5.43
C ALA A 181 -17.73 3.23 5.56
N TYR A 182 -18.05 2.77 6.76
CA TYR A 182 -19.29 2.05 7.04
C TYR A 182 -20.53 2.92 6.85
N ALA A 183 -20.53 4.14 7.38
CA ALA A 183 -21.64 5.09 7.22
C ALA A 183 -21.91 5.40 5.75
N MET A 184 -20.89 5.70 4.97
CA MET A 184 -21.01 6.05 3.54
C MET A 184 -21.32 4.85 2.62
N GLY A 185 -21.42 3.64 3.15
CA GLY A 185 -21.70 2.43 2.38
C GLY A 185 -20.51 1.92 1.58
N ILE A 186 -19.30 2.35 1.93
CA ILE A 186 -18.05 1.84 1.35
C ILE A 186 -17.79 0.42 1.86
N THR A 187 -17.99 0.20 3.16
CA THR A 187 -17.88 -1.10 3.81
C THR A 187 -19.22 -1.53 4.41
N GLU A 188 -19.35 -2.85 4.69
CA GLU A 188 -20.55 -3.43 5.31
C GLU A 188 -20.28 -3.99 6.72
N LEU A 189 -19.09 -3.74 7.26
CA LEU A 189 -18.66 -4.18 8.59
C LEU A 189 -18.69 -2.99 9.55
N ASP A 190 -19.46 -3.10 10.63
CA ASP A 190 -19.46 -2.10 11.72
C ASP A 190 -18.14 -2.21 12.50
N PRO A 191 -17.24 -1.21 12.44
CA PRO A 191 -15.92 -1.32 13.03
C PRO A 191 -15.95 -1.35 14.56
N ILE A 192 -16.92 -0.70 15.21
CA ILE A 192 -17.05 -0.73 16.67
C ILE A 192 -17.47 -2.12 17.13
N LYS A 193 -18.49 -2.68 16.50
CA LYS A 193 -18.98 -4.02 16.81
C LYS A 193 -17.92 -5.10 16.66
N HIS A 194 -16.99 -4.93 15.72
CA HIS A 194 -15.90 -5.88 15.44
C HIS A 194 -14.57 -5.49 16.09
N GLY A 195 -14.49 -4.41 16.87
CA GLY A 195 -13.28 -3.97 17.54
C GLY A 195 -12.15 -3.59 16.59
N LEU A 196 -12.47 -3.04 15.42
CA LEU A 196 -11.50 -2.61 14.42
C LEU A 196 -10.96 -1.21 14.76
N ILE A 197 -9.73 -0.93 14.33
CA ILE A 197 -8.99 0.28 14.72
C ILE A 197 -8.81 1.19 13.50
N PHE A 198 -9.34 2.42 13.59
CA PHE A 198 -9.26 3.44 12.53
C PHE A 198 -7.83 3.90 12.24
N GLU A 199 -6.98 4.03 13.26
CA GLU A 199 -5.60 4.51 13.12
C GLU A 199 -4.70 3.55 12.31
N ARG A 200 -5.15 2.34 12.05
CA ARG A 200 -4.50 1.43 11.09
C ARG A 200 -4.77 1.81 9.64
N PHE A 201 -5.84 2.54 9.40
CA PHE A 201 -6.24 3.03 8.08
C PHE A 201 -5.70 4.44 7.82
N LEU A 202 -6.02 5.40 8.70
CA LEU A 202 -5.54 6.77 8.62
C LEU A 202 -4.95 7.20 9.95
N ASN A 203 -3.75 7.77 9.89
CA ASN A 203 -3.05 8.31 11.04
C ASN A 203 -2.47 9.68 10.68
N PRO A 204 -2.86 10.77 11.36
CA PRO A 204 -2.34 12.11 11.09
C PRO A 204 -0.82 12.24 11.25
N GLU A 205 -0.21 11.39 12.09
CA GLU A 205 1.24 11.37 12.29
C GLU A 205 2.00 10.68 11.14
N ARG A 206 1.31 9.91 10.31
CA ARG A 206 1.87 9.24 9.15
C ARG A 206 1.20 9.75 7.89
N VAL A 207 1.88 10.63 7.17
CA VAL A 207 1.40 11.14 5.88
C VAL A 207 1.45 10.00 4.86
N SER A 208 0.30 9.37 4.61
CA SER A 208 0.12 8.40 3.53
C SER A 208 -1.25 8.61 2.92
N LEU A 209 -1.33 8.45 1.60
CA LEU A 209 -2.62 8.46 0.91
C LEU A 209 -3.49 7.30 1.41
N PRO A 210 -4.81 7.51 1.55
CA PRO A 210 -5.73 6.43 1.86
C PRO A 210 -5.77 5.42 0.72
N ASP A 211 -5.85 4.15 1.07
CA ASP A 211 -5.99 3.04 0.13
C ASP A 211 -7.21 2.21 0.53
N ILE A 212 -8.26 2.29 -0.28
CA ILE A 212 -9.50 1.54 -0.07
C ILE A 212 -9.59 0.43 -1.11
N ASP A 213 -9.37 -0.78 -0.64
CA ASP A 213 -9.53 -1.99 -1.43
C ASP A 213 -11.00 -2.35 -1.60
N VAL A 214 -11.45 -2.53 -2.84
CA VAL A 214 -12.83 -2.89 -3.17
C VAL A 214 -12.87 -4.11 -4.07
N ASP A 215 -13.64 -5.12 -3.67
CA ASP A 215 -13.87 -6.31 -4.47
C ASP A 215 -15.21 -6.21 -5.19
N PHE A 216 -15.20 -6.38 -6.51
CA PHE A 216 -16.40 -6.48 -7.35
C PHE A 216 -16.52 -7.88 -7.94
N ASP A 217 -17.74 -8.31 -8.22
CA ASP A 217 -17.92 -9.54 -8.98
C ASP A 217 -17.25 -9.42 -10.37
N PRO A 218 -16.66 -10.50 -10.89
CA PRO A 218 -15.93 -10.46 -12.16
C PRO A 218 -16.78 -10.00 -13.35
N ASP A 219 -18.06 -10.35 -13.36
CA ASP A 219 -18.97 -10.03 -14.47
C ASP A 219 -19.39 -8.56 -14.45
N GLY A 220 -19.53 -7.98 -13.26
CA GLY A 220 -19.92 -6.59 -13.06
C GLY A 220 -18.77 -5.58 -13.08
N ARG A 221 -17.52 -6.01 -12.82
CA ARG A 221 -16.36 -5.13 -12.67
C ARG A 221 -16.12 -4.19 -13.86
N GLY A 222 -16.29 -4.72 -15.09
CA GLY A 222 -16.12 -3.92 -16.31
C GLY A 222 -17.07 -2.72 -16.37
N ARG A 223 -18.33 -2.92 -15.97
CA ARG A 223 -19.35 -1.85 -15.92
C ARG A 223 -19.01 -0.76 -14.93
N VAL A 224 -18.41 -1.11 -13.78
CA VAL A 224 -17.95 -0.13 -12.79
C VAL A 224 -16.79 0.71 -13.34
N LEU A 225 -15.82 0.06 -14.01
CA LEU A 225 -14.70 0.76 -14.65
C LEU A 225 -15.19 1.74 -15.73
N ASP A 226 -16.18 1.33 -16.54
CA ASP A 226 -16.79 2.21 -17.53
C ASP A 226 -17.49 3.40 -16.87
N TYR A 227 -18.26 3.18 -15.81
CA TYR A 227 -18.92 4.25 -15.05
C TYR A 227 -17.91 5.27 -14.50
N VAL A 228 -16.86 4.79 -13.85
CA VAL A 228 -15.82 5.66 -13.29
C VAL A 228 -15.10 6.44 -14.40
N GLY A 229 -14.74 5.76 -15.49
CA GLY A 229 -14.10 6.39 -16.65
C GLY A 229 -14.97 7.44 -17.32
N ASP A 230 -16.27 7.20 -17.46
CA ASP A 230 -17.21 8.14 -18.07
C ASP A 230 -17.51 9.34 -17.16
N LYS A 231 -17.56 9.12 -15.84
CA LYS A 231 -17.87 10.19 -14.87
C LYS A 231 -16.68 11.06 -14.51
N TYR A 232 -15.53 10.45 -14.24
CA TYR A 232 -14.35 11.16 -13.72
C TYR A 232 -13.26 11.42 -14.76
N GLY A 233 -13.37 10.84 -15.95
CA GLY A 233 -12.43 10.94 -17.05
C GLY A 233 -11.64 9.64 -17.26
N ARG A 234 -11.61 9.16 -18.50
CA ARG A 234 -10.88 7.94 -18.89
C ARG A 234 -9.36 8.07 -18.76
N ASP A 235 -8.85 9.28 -18.79
CA ASP A 235 -7.46 9.65 -18.55
C ASP A 235 -7.06 9.57 -17.08
N LYS A 236 -8.04 9.50 -16.16
CA LYS A 236 -7.85 9.39 -14.71
C LYS A 236 -8.05 7.97 -14.16
N VAL A 237 -8.34 7.02 -15.03
CA VAL A 237 -8.58 5.62 -14.68
C VAL A 237 -7.56 4.73 -15.37
N ALA A 238 -6.78 3.99 -14.62
CA ALA A 238 -5.78 3.08 -15.15
C ALA A 238 -5.87 1.70 -14.49
N GLN A 239 -5.55 0.68 -15.25
CA GLN A 239 -5.33 -0.66 -14.71
C GLN A 239 -3.84 -0.88 -14.54
N CYS A 240 -3.44 -1.42 -13.38
CA CYS A 240 -2.06 -1.82 -13.16
C CYS A 240 -1.67 -2.95 -14.13
N VAL A 241 -0.57 -2.76 -14.84
CA VAL A 241 0.03 -3.80 -15.69
C VAL A 241 0.89 -4.70 -14.81
N ILE A 242 0.53 -5.97 -14.73
CA ILE A 242 1.28 -6.97 -13.97
C ILE A 242 2.00 -7.88 -14.95
N TYR A 243 3.33 -7.93 -14.84
CA TYR A 243 4.16 -8.87 -15.60
C TYR A 243 4.40 -10.12 -14.78
N GLY A 244 3.87 -11.25 -15.24
CA GLY A 244 4.14 -12.57 -14.67
C GLY A 244 5.24 -13.29 -15.44
N THR A 245 6.16 -13.95 -14.74
CA THR A 245 7.13 -14.86 -15.34
C THR A 245 6.86 -16.28 -14.88
N ILE A 246 6.85 -17.22 -15.81
CA ILE A 246 6.81 -18.64 -15.50
C ILE A 246 8.22 -19.06 -15.10
N LYS A 247 8.42 -19.39 -13.83
CA LYS A 247 9.71 -19.91 -13.34
C LYS A 247 9.87 -21.38 -13.75
N THR A 248 11.11 -21.86 -13.82
CA THR A 248 11.47 -23.22 -14.29
C THR A 248 10.61 -24.32 -13.66
N LYS A 249 10.34 -24.25 -12.36
CA LYS A 249 9.50 -25.22 -11.65
C LYS A 249 8.03 -25.26 -12.11
N GLN A 250 7.55 -24.18 -12.70
CA GLN A 250 6.17 -24.10 -13.24
C GLN A 250 6.12 -24.41 -14.74
N ALA A 251 7.28 -24.36 -15.41
CA ALA A 251 7.39 -24.65 -16.85
C ALA A 251 7.61 -26.14 -17.15
N LEU A 252 7.97 -26.94 -16.13
CA LEU A 252 8.10 -28.39 -16.17
C LEU A 252 6.86 -29.07 -15.60
#